data_37aed0feb12e97df7bc8d2c0568a909f
#
_entry.id   37aed0feb12e97df7bc8d2c0568a909f
#
_cell.length_a   1.000
_cell.length_b   1.000
_cell.length_c   1.000
_cell.angle_alpha   90.00
_cell.angle_beta   90.00
_cell.angle_gamma   90.00
#
_symmetry.space_group_name_H-M   'P 1'
#
loop_
_entity.id
_entity.type
_entity.pdbx_description
1 polymer ?
#
loop_
_entity_poly.entity_id
_entity_poly.type
_entity_poly.pdbx_seq_one_letter_code
_entity_poly.pdbx_strand_id
1 'polypeptide(L)' 'MYRVLESKIAYKGISKRQMAEDIGMNYNTLLAKMSGKSKFTLDEAVGIKNYLQENTSIEELFENF' A
#
# COMPACT_ATOMS: atom_id res chain seq x y z
N MET A 1 -3.08 -10.73 3.66
CA MET A 1 -1.77 -10.09 3.52
C MET A 1 -1.57 -9.70 2.05
N TYR A 2 -1.02 -8.53 1.80
CA TYR A 2 -0.90 -7.98 0.44
C TYR A 2 0.50 -8.22 -0.10
N ARG A 3 0.75 -9.42 -0.60
CA ARG A 3 2.09 -9.84 -1.04
C ARG A 3 2.65 -9.02 -2.19
N VAL A 4 1.81 -8.72 -3.18
CA VAL A 4 2.26 -7.94 -4.34
C VAL A 4 2.61 -6.54 -3.91
N LEU A 5 1.75 -5.91 -3.08
CA LEU A 5 2.00 -4.57 -2.56
C LEU A 5 3.30 -4.53 -1.75
N GLU A 6 3.49 -5.49 -0.83
CA GLU A 6 4.70 -5.57 -0.02
C GLU A 6 5.94 -5.69 -0.91
N SER A 7 5.86 -6.53 -1.94
CA SER A 7 6.96 -6.75 -2.86
C SER A 7 7.33 -5.47 -3.63
N LYS A 8 6.32 -4.72 -4.08
CA LYS A 8 6.58 -3.47 -4.81
C LYS A 8 7.19 -2.40 -3.92
N ILE A 9 6.72 -2.30 -2.67
CA ILE A 9 7.30 -1.37 -1.71
C ILE A 9 8.76 -1.70 -1.45
N ALA A 10 9.05 -2.98 -1.22
CA ALA A 10 10.41 -3.45 -0.98
C ALA A 10 11.32 -3.21 -2.18
N TYR A 11 10.83 -3.52 -3.37
CA TYR A 11 11.59 -3.33 -4.61
C TYR A 11 12.00 -1.87 -4.81
N LYS A 12 11.11 -0.94 -4.47
CA LYS A 12 11.39 0.49 -4.64
C LYS A 12 12.22 1.06 -3.48
N GLY A 13 12.49 0.28 -2.46
CA GLY A 13 13.30 0.71 -1.33
C GLY A 13 12.62 1.75 -0.44
N ILE A 14 11.31 1.77 -0.42
CA ILE A 14 10.52 2.74 0.36
C ILE A 14 10.13 2.10 1.68
N SER A 15 10.29 2.84 2.79
CA SER A 15 9.80 2.37 4.07
C SER A 15 8.29 2.62 4.18
N LYS A 16 7.59 1.76 4.90
CA LYS A 16 6.16 1.95 5.15
C LYS A 16 5.88 3.24 5.91
N ARG A 17 6.77 3.61 6.82
CA ARG A 17 6.64 4.85 7.58
C ARG A 17 6.72 6.05 6.66
N GLN A 18 7.68 6.07 5.76
CA GLN A 18 7.82 7.16 4.78
C GLN A 18 6.61 7.22 3.85
N MET A 19 6.15 6.06 3.39
CA MET A 19 4.97 6.02 2.52
C MET A 19 3.74 6.57 3.24
N ALA A 20 3.54 6.18 4.50
CA ALA A 20 2.40 6.67 5.27
C ALA A 20 2.43 8.19 5.38
N GLU A 21 3.60 8.75 5.67
CA GLU A 21 3.79 10.20 5.77
C GLU A 21 3.49 10.88 4.44
N ASP A 22 4.01 10.33 3.34
CA ASP A 22 3.87 10.93 2.01
C ASP A 22 2.44 10.91 1.49
N ILE A 23 1.68 9.85 1.82
CA ILE A 23 0.27 9.75 1.39
C ILE A 23 -0.70 10.33 2.41
N GLY A 24 -0.17 10.86 3.53
CA GLY A 24 -1.01 11.51 4.54
C GLY A 24 -1.81 10.56 5.40
N MET A 25 -1.31 9.34 5.63
CA MET A 25 -1.97 8.33 6.45
C MET A 25 -1.18 8.11 7.73
N ASN A 26 -1.89 7.87 8.84
CA ASN A 26 -1.24 7.49 10.08
C ASN A 26 -0.51 6.16 9.88
N TYR A 27 0.72 6.06 10.37
CA TYR A 27 1.55 4.86 10.19
C TYR A 27 0.89 3.61 10.76
N ASN A 28 0.32 3.70 11.97
CA ASN A 28 -0.34 2.55 12.59
C ASN A 28 -1.58 2.12 11.81
N THR A 29 -2.30 3.09 11.24
CA THR A 29 -3.45 2.81 10.38
C THR A 29 -2.99 2.06 9.11
N LEU A 30 -1.89 2.51 8.51
CA LEU A 30 -1.35 1.83 7.34
C LEU A 30 -0.96 0.38 7.68
N LEU A 31 -0.27 0.17 8.80
CA LEU A 31 0.12 -1.17 9.22
C LEU A 31 -1.09 -2.08 9.45
N ALA A 32 -2.15 -1.55 10.07
CA ALA A 32 -3.38 -2.32 10.29
C ALA A 32 -4.01 -2.74 8.96
N LYS A 33 -4.04 -1.83 8.00
CA LYS A 33 -4.60 -2.12 6.67
C LYS A 33 -3.74 -3.12 5.92
N MET A 34 -2.43 -2.98 5.97
CA MET A 34 -1.52 -3.90 5.29
C MET A 34 -1.53 -5.30 5.89
N SER A 35 -1.82 -5.42 7.18
CA SER A 35 -1.92 -6.73 7.83
C SER A 35 -3.29 -7.39 7.65
N GLY A 36 -4.26 -6.67 7.08
CA GLY A 36 -5.60 -7.21 6.86
C GLY A 36 -6.58 -6.95 7.99
N LYS A 37 -6.18 -6.23 9.04
CA LYS A 37 -7.09 -5.91 10.14
C LYS A 37 -8.14 -4.89 9.75
N SER A 38 -7.82 -4.02 8.80
CA SER A 38 -8.74 -3.04 8.22
C SER A 38 -8.62 -3.12 6.72
N LYS A 39 -9.61 -2.63 6.00
CA LYS A 39 -9.60 -2.66 4.55
C LYS A 39 -9.13 -1.32 4.00
N PHE A 40 -8.42 -1.38 2.88
CA PHE A 40 -8.12 -0.17 2.12
C PHE A 40 -9.39 0.31 1.41
N THR A 41 -9.60 1.62 1.38
CA THR A 41 -10.61 2.20 0.52
C THR A 41 -10.05 2.28 -0.90
N LEU A 42 -10.94 2.45 -1.88
CA LEU A 42 -10.50 2.61 -3.27
C LEU A 42 -9.62 3.85 -3.42
N ASP A 43 -9.97 4.95 -2.78
CA ASP A 43 -9.16 6.18 -2.84
C ASP A 43 -7.77 5.95 -2.29
N GLU A 44 -7.66 5.23 -1.19
CA GLU A 44 -6.35 4.90 -0.60
C GLU A 44 -5.54 4.02 -1.54
N ALA A 45 -6.18 3.03 -2.14
CA ALA A 45 -5.51 2.12 -3.06
C ALA A 45 -4.99 2.86 -4.29
N VAL A 46 -5.80 3.74 -4.87
CA VAL A 46 -5.39 4.56 -6.01
C VAL A 46 -4.23 5.48 -5.62
N GLY A 47 -4.32 6.10 -4.45
CA GLY A 47 -3.24 6.97 -3.94
C GLY A 47 -1.93 6.23 -3.80
N ILE A 48 -1.95 5.03 -3.23
CA ILE A 48 -0.75 4.22 -3.07
C ILE A 48 -0.19 3.80 -4.42
N LYS A 49 -1.04 3.36 -5.33
CA LYS A 49 -0.61 2.98 -6.68
C LYS A 49 0.08 4.14 -7.38
N ASN A 50 -0.52 5.33 -7.32
CA ASN A 50 0.06 6.52 -7.94
C ASN A 50 1.36 6.92 -7.26
N TYR A 51 1.43 6.83 -5.95
CA TYR A 51 2.63 7.13 -5.19
C TYR A 51 3.79 6.23 -5.61
N LEU A 52 3.51 4.93 -5.77
CA LEU A 52 4.53 3.95 -6.18
C LEU A 52 4.83 4.02 -7.68
N GLN A 53 4.06 4.78 -8.46
CA GLN A 53 4.18 4.87 -9.92
C GLN A 53 4.15 3.47 -10.54
N GLU A 54 3.20 2.65 -10.09
CA GLU A 54 3.13 1.25 -10.47
C GLU A 54 2.15 1.06 -11.62
N ASN A 55 2.55 0.23 -12.60
CA ASN A 55 1.69 -0.10 -13.75
C ASN A 55 0.79 -1.30 -13.49
N THR A 56 1.03 -2.04 -12.41
CA THR A 56 0.19 -3.16 -12.00
C THR A 56 -1.21 -2.65 -11.70
N SER A 57 -2.23 -3.39 -12.09
CA SER A 57 -3.61 -2.98 -11.83
C SER A 57 -3.90 -2.93 -10.33
N ILE A 58 -4.94 -2.18 -9.95
CA ILE A 58 -5.39 -2.12 -8.56
C ILE A 58 -5.70 -3.52 -8.04
N GLU A 59 -6.39 -4.32 -8.85
CA GLU A 59 -6.78 -5.68 -8.48
C GLU A 59 -5.56 -6.55 -8.16
N GLU A 60 -4.52 -6.46 -8.99
CA GLU A 60 -3.31 -7.22 -8.76
C GLU A 60 -2.48 -6.67 -7.58
N LEU A 61 -2.35 -5.35 -7.53
CA LEU A 61 -1.53 -4.71 -6.49
C LEU A 61 -2.09 -4.97 -5.10
N PHE A 62 -3.41 -4.96 -4.98
CA PHE A 62 -4.09 -5.15 -3.69
C PHE A 62 -4.70 -6.54 -3.55
N GLU A 63 -4.19 -7.50 -4.30
CA GLU A 63 -4.59 -8.90 -4.15
C GLU A 63 -4.23 -9.35 -2.73
N ASN A 64 -5.21 -9.91 -2.04
CA ASN A 64 -5.08 -10.28 -0.63
C ASN A 64 -5.08 -11.80 -0.49
N PHE A 65 -3.98 -12.33 0.01
CA PHE A 65 -3.83 -13.77 0.24
C PHE A 65 -4.06 -14.12 1.69
#